data_28f3d48073e4feb5c129794cf2f4a452
#
_entry.id   28f3d48073e4feb5c129794cf2f4a452
#
_cell.length_a   1.000
_cell.length_b   1.000
_cell.length_c   1.000
_cell.angle_alpha   90.00
_cell.angle_beta   90.00
_cell.angle_gamma   90.00
#
_symmetry.space_group_name_H-M   'P 1'
#
loop_
_entity.id
_entity.type
_entity.pdbx_description
1 polymer ?
#
loop_
_entity_poly.entity_id
_entity_poly.type
_entity_poly.pdbx_seq_one_letter_code
_entity_poly.pdbx_strand_id
1 'polypeptide(L)'
;MGISSISYLSNHNRDMYRTYRSLASGKRINTASDNAAGLAIANKLKNRVGGTNAGISNSKTSQNMLNVADGAIGSVTDSLQRIRELSIQASNGLYSNSDRSAIQAEIDQLKESIGGITAQTKFNEMNVLDGTMGSSHVASNADGGGMNIDMPQFSLEGLGI
;
A
#
# COMPACT_ATOMS: atom_id res chain seq x y z
N MET A 1 37.13 -10.87 58.94
CA MET A 1 36.53 -11.96 58.09
C MET A 1 35.07 -11.72 57.65
N GLY A 2 34.32 -10.79 58.19
CA GLY A 2 32.91 -10.60 57.87
C GLY A 2 32.58 -9.92 56.53
N ILE A 3 33.46 -9.06 56.02
CA ILE A 3 33.14 -8.23 54.83
C ILE A 3 33.22 -9.06 53.52
N SER A 4 34.17 -9.99 53.45
CA SER A 4 34.33 -10.88 52.30
C SER A 4 33.08 -11.79 52.09
N SER A 5 32.52 -12.34 53.19
CA SER A 5 31.39 -13.25 53.13
C SER A 5 30.11 -12.54 52.67
N ILE A 6 29.90 -11.27 53.09
CA ILE A 6 28.77 -10.46 52.68
C ILE A 6 28.87 -10.12 51.17
N SER A 7 30.06 -9.84 50.68
CA SER A 7 30.33 -9.58 49.24
C SER A 7 30.03 -10.82 48.37
N TYR A 8 30.44 -12.00 48.85
CA TYR A 8 30.16 -13.26 48.12
C TYR A 8 28.65 -13.55 48.08
N LEU A 9 27.93 -13.36 49.21
CA LEU A 9 26.49 -13.56 49.28
C LEU A 9 25.74 -12.58 48.36
N SER A 10 26.15 -11.32 48.34
CA SER A 10 25.56 -10.29 47.48
C SER A 10 25.77 -10.60 46.01
N ASN A 11 26.96 -11.07 45.59
CA ASN A 11 27.24 -11.46 44.25
C ASN A 11 26.43 -12.69 43.83
N HIS A 12 26.34 -13.70 44.70
CA HIS A 12 25.57 -14.90 44.44
C HIS A 12 24.07 -14.62 44.24
N ASN A 13 23.50 -13.73 45.07
CA ASN A 13 22.14 -13.26 44.93
C ASN A 13 21.92 -12.54 43.57
N ARG A 14 22.85 -11.68 43.14
CA ARG A 14 22.78 -11.00 41.83
C ARG A 14 22.78 -12.00 40.68
N ASP A 15 23.64 -13.00 40.72
CA ASP A 15 23.75 -14.04 39.66
C ASP A 15 22.47 -14.90 39.61
N MET A 16 21.92 -15.21 40.78
CA MET A 16 20.64 -15.93 40.87
C MET A 16 19.49 -15.12 40.30
N TYR A 17 19.37 -13.82 40.61
CA TYR A 17 18.38 -12.94 39.99
C TYR A 17 18.55 -12.78 38.47
N ARG A 18 19.77 -12.74 37.95
CA ARG A 18 20.06 -12.73 36.51
C ARG A 18 19.57 -14.04 35.86
N THR A 19 19.87 -15.17 36.46
CA THR A 19 19.46 -16.49 35.96
C THR A 19 17.93 -16.62 35.96
N TYR A 20 17.26 -16.23 37.05
CA TYR A 20 15.79 -16.21 37.12
C TYR A 20 15.18 -15.32 36.05
N ARG A 21 15.73 -14.14 35.83
CA ARG A 21 15.26 -13.20 34.80
C ARG A 21 15.46 -13.75 33.39
N SER A 22 16.59 -14.38 33.10
CA SER A 22 16.85 -15.00 31.81
C SER A 22 15.93 -16.21 31.56
N LEU A 23 15.65 -17.01 32.59
CA LEU A 23 14.75 -18.14 32.52
C LEU A 23 13.29 -17.66 32.32
N ALA A 24 12.83 -16.68 33.08
CA ALA A 24 11.49 -16.14 33.00
C ALA A 24 11.20 -15.44 31.65
N SER A 25 12.21 -14.77 31.08
CA SER A 25 12.07 -14.05 29.80
C SER A 25 12.38 -14.90 28.56
N GLY A 26 13.00 -16.07 28.74
CA GLY A 26 13.55 -16.89 27.64
C GLY A 26 14.68 -16.20 26.88
N LYS A 27 15.24 -15.09 27.41
CA LYS A 27 16.31 -14.28 26.76
C LYS A 27 17.56 -14.28 27.59
N ARG A 28 18.72 -14.47 26.95
CA ARG A 28 20.02 -14.43 27.60
C ARG A 28 20.44 -13.01 28.00
N ILE A 29 20.06 -12.00 27.22
CA ILE A 29 20.36 -10.58 27.40
C ILE A 29 19.02 -9.87 27.69
N ASN A 30 18.86 -9.36 28.90
CA ASN A 30 17.65 -8.66 29.32
C ASN A 30 17.91 -7.18 29.65
N THR A 31 19.13 -6.87 30.08
CA THR A 31 19.51 -5.52 30.51
C THR A 31 20.85 -5.11 29.89
N ALA A 32 21.12 -3.82 29.83
CA ALA A 32 22.39 -3.29 29.35
C ALA A 32 23.57 -3.77 30.19
N SER A 33 23.37 -4.10 31.50
CA SER A 33 24.39 -4.66 32.37
C SER A 33 24.78 -6.11 32.01
N ASP A 34 23.92 -6.84 31.29
CA ASP A 34 24.25 -8.20 30.84
C ASP A 34 25.18 -8.16 29.62
N ASN A 35 24.82 -7.34 28.64
CA ASN A 35 25.67 -7.05 27.45
C ASN A 35 25.09 -5.83 26.71
N ALA A 36 25.69 -4.65 26.92
CA ALA A 36 25.23 -3.40 26.31
C ALA A 36 25.31 -3.43 24.77
N ALA A 37 26.40 -3.95 24.21
CA ALA A 37 26.59 -4.04 22.78
C ALA A 37 25.59 -5.02 22.13
N GLY A 38 25.42 -6.20 22.74
CA GLY A 38 24.46 -7.21 22.28
C GLY A 38 23.01 -6.72 22.34
N LEU A 39 22.65 -6.00 23.41
CA LEU A 39 21.31 -5.42 23.56
C LEU A 39 21.06 -4.32 22.51
N ALA A 40 22.03 -3.46 22.24
CA ALA A 40 21.92 -2.43 21.21
C ALA A 40 21.71 -3.04 19.82
N ILE A 41 22.49 -4.09 19.47
CA ILE A 41 22.34 -4.82 18.22
C ILE A 41 20.96 -5.50 18.14
N ALA A 42 20.53 -6.18 19.20
CA ALA A 42 19.24 -6.85 19.25
C ALA A 42 18.08 -5.86 19.06
N ASN A 43 18.13 -4.70 19.71
CA ASN A 43 17.11 -3.66 19.53
C ASN A 43 17.13 -3.07 18.12
N LYS A 44 18.31 -2.82 17.53
CA LYS A 44 18.43 -2.38 16.13
C LYS A 44 17.83 -3.38 15.17
N LEU A 45 18.13 -4.67 15.34
CA LEU A 45 17.56 -5.74 14.52
C LEU A 45 16.05 -5.85 14.70
N LYS A 46 15.55 -5.76 15.94
CA LYS A 46 14.10 -5.79 16.23
C LYS A 46 13.38 -4.63 15.56
N ASN A 47 13.94 -3.42 15.63
CA ASN A 47 13.38 -2.25 14.96
C ASN A 47 13.37 -2.42 13.43
N ARG A 48 14.47 -2.97 12.88
CA ARG A 48 14.56 -3.25 11.43
C ARG A 48 13.53 -4.28 10.99
N VAL A 49 13.35 -5.37 11.75
CA VAL A 49 12.31 -6.37 11.49
C VAL A 49 10.92 -5.74 11.56
N GLY A 50 10.64 -4.93 12.59
CA GLY A 50 9.38 -4.19 12.72
C GLY A 50 9.11 -3.28 11.51
N GLY A 51 10.11 -2.49 11.12
CA GLY A 51 10.02 -1.61 9.95
C GLY A 51 9.84 -2.38 8.64
N THR A 52 10.54 -3.51 8.46
CA THR A 52 10.37 -4.37 7.27
C THR A 52 8.96 -4.98 7.22
N ASN A 53 8.42 -5.43 8.35
CA ASN A 53 7.05 -5.95 8.41
C ASN A 53 6.02 -4.87 8.07
N ALA A 54 6.20 -3.65 8.56
CA ALA A 54 5.36 -2.50 8.16
C ALA A 54 5.48 -2.22 6.65
N GLY A 55 6.69 -2.26 6.09
CA GLY A 55 6.93 -2.12 4.65
C GLY A 55 6.22 -3.18 3.81
N ILE A 56 6.24 -4.44 4.26
CA ILE A 56 5.49 -5.54 3.61
C ILE A 56 3.98 -5.27 3.66
N SER A 57 3.47 -4.81 4.79
CA SER A 57 2.05 -4.47 4.94
C SER A 57 1.66 -3.32 4.00
N ASN A 58 2.47 -2.27 3.93
CA ASN A 58 2.25 -1.14 3.03
C ASN A 58 2.25 -1.58 1.56
N SER A 59 3.20 -2.45 1.16
CA SER A 59 3.26 -2.99 -0.19
C SER A 59 2.02 -3.82 -0.55
N LYS A 60 1.51 -4.63 0.38
CA LYS A 60 0.26 -5.36 0.20
C LYS A 60 -0.95 -4.44 0.05
N THR A 61 -1.01 -3.38 0.85
CA THR A 61 -2.08 -2.37 0.76
C THR A 61 -2.05 -1.68 -0.60
N SER A 62 -0.86 -1.31 -1.08
CA SER A 62 -0.68 -0.72 -2.41
C SER A 62 -1.05 -1.69 -3.53
N GLN A 63 -0.71 -2.97 -3.41
CA GLN A 63 -1.13 -3.99 -4.37
C GLN A 63 -2.66 -4.13 -4.42
N ASN A 64 -3.33 -4.11 -3.28
CA ASN A 64 -4.79 -4.14 -3.24
C ASN A 64 -5.41 -2.90 -3.92
N MET A 65 -4.83 -1.72 -3.70
CA MET A 65 -5.25 -0.49 -4.37
C MET A 65 -5.09 -0.62 -5.89
N LEU A 66 -3.95 -1.11 -6.36
CA LEU A 66 -3.70 -1.32 -7.79
C LEU A 66 -4.65 -2.33 -8.41
N ASN A 67 -5.02 -3.41 -7.69
CA ASN A 67 -6.00 -4.37 -8.17
C ASN A 67 -7.39 -3.76 -8.33
N VAL A 68 -7.78 -2.84 -7.42
CA VAL A 68 -9.04 -2.09 -7.54
C VAL A 68 -9.01 -1.17 -8.76
N ALA A 69 -7.90 -0.45 -8.96
CA ALA A 69 -7.72 0.41 -10.11
C ALA A 69 -7.73 -0.39 -11.44
N ASP A 70 -7.03 -1.52 -11.48
CA ASP A 70 -6.96 -2.39 -12.67
C ASP A 70 -8.35 -2.91 -13.09
N GLY A 71 -9.14 -3.37 -12.13
CA GLY A 71 -10.52 -3.80 -12.41
C GLY A 71 -11.40 -2.68 -12.97
N ALA A 72 -11.25 -1.46 -12.47
CA ALA A 72 -12.00 -0.31 -12.99
C ALA A 72 -11.49 0.12 -14.38
N ILE A 73 -10.17 0.10 -14.60
CA ILE A 73 -9.56 0.40 -15.92
C ILE A 73 -10.00 -0.62 -16.97
N GLY A 74 -10.16 -1.90 -16.60
CA GLY A 74 -10.75 -2.91 -17.47
C GLY A 74 -12.13 -2.49 -17.99
N SER A 75 -13.03 -2.07 -17.09
CA SER A 75 -14.37 -1.61 -17.46
C SER A 75 -14.38 -0.33 -18.30
N VAL A 76 -13.45 0.60 -18.02
CA VAL A 76 -13.25 1.79 -18.87
C VAL A 76 -12.79 1.40 -20.26
N THR A 77 -11.86 0.45 -20.37
CA THR A 77 -11.33 -0.04 -21.64
C THR A 77 -12.42 -0.69 -22.48
N ASP A 78 -13.29 -1.51 -21.88
CA ASP A 78 -14.42 -2.13 -22.58
C ASP A 78 -15.39 -1.06 -23.12
N SER A 79 -15.67 -0.04 -22.32
CA SER A 79 -16.52 1.09 -22.74
C SER A 79 -15.88 1.88 -23.89
N LEU A 80 -14.59 2.11 -23.87
CA LEU A 80 -13.84 2.79 -24.94
C LEU A 80 -13.84 1.97 -26.24
N GLN A 81 -13.70 0.65 -26.16
CA GLN A 81 -13.80 -0.23 -27.31
C GLN A 81 -15.17 -0.14 -27.94
N ARG A 82 -16.24 -0.12 -27.12
CA ARG A 82 -17.62 0.04 -27.60
C ARG A 82 -17.84 1.40 -28.25
N ILE A 83 -17.32 2.48 -27.66
CA ILE A 83 -17.36 3.82 -28.28
C ILE A 83 -16.67 3.81 -29.66
N ARG A 84 -15.53 3.15 -29.78
CA ARG A 84 -14.82 3.03 -31.06
C ARG A 84 -15.65 2.28 -32.10
N GLU A 85 -16.27 1.16 -31.73
CA GLU A 85 -17.14 0.39 -32.62
C GLU A 85 -18.31 1.25 -33.13
N LEU A 86 -18.99 1.94 -32.22
CA LEU A 86 -20.10 2.84 -32.53
C LEU A 86 -19.65 4.00 -33.42
N SER A 87 -18.48 4.55 -33.19
CA SER A 87 -17.93 5.64 -34.01
C SER A 87 -17.63 5.17 -35.42
N ILE A 88 -17.08 3.96 -35.63
CA ILE A 88 -16.87 3.34 -36.93
C ILE A 88 -18.22 3.10 -37.61
N GLN A 89 -19.21 2.60 -36.86
CA GLN A 89 -20.56 2.37 -37.37
C GLN A 89 -21.20 3.69 -37.86
N ALA A 90 -21.13 4.75 -37.05
CA ALA A 90 -21.67 6.07 -37.37
C ALA A 90 -21.00 6.71 -38.60
N SER A 91 -19.73 6.36 -38.89
CA SER A 91 -18.99 6.83 -40.04
C SER A 91 -19.47 6.23 -41.37
N ASN A 92 -20.27 5.17 -41.32
CA ASN A 92 -20.81 4.56 -42.55
C ASN A 92 -21.88 5.48 -43.16
N GLY A 93 -21.70 5.84 -44.41
CA GLY A 93 -22.61 6.75 -45.18
C GLY A 93 -24.03 6.24 -45.41
N LEU A 94 -24.31 4.97 -45.09
CA LEU A 94 -25.64 4.36 -45.29
C LEU A 94 -26.59 4.61 -44.11
N TYR A 95 -26.10 5.12 -42.99
CA TYR A 95 -26.93 5.47 -41.79
C TYR A 95 -27.61 6.83 -41.99
N SER A 96 -28.87 6.88 -41.63
CA SER A 96 -29.65 8.11 -41.61
C SER A 96 -29.19 9.03 -40.45
N ASN A 97 -29.59 10.31 -40.46
CA ASN A 97 -29.30 11.21 -39.36
C ASN A 97 -29.99 10.77 -38.03
N SER A 98 -31.15 10.11 -38.11
CA SER A 98 -31.85 9.55 -36.97
C SER A 98 -31.02 8.41 -36.34
N ASP A 99 -30.47 7.50 -37.18
CA ASP A 99 -29.67 6.38 -36.71
C ASP A 99 -28.37 6.87 -36.08
N ARG A 100 -27.71 7.89 -36.65
CA ARG A 100 -26.52 8.52 -36.09
C ARG A 100 -26.81 9.20 -34.76
N SER A 101 -27.98 9.82 -34.61
CA SER A 101 -28.36 10.41 -33.34
C SER A 101 -28.61 9.35 -32.26
N ALA A 102 -29.14 8.16 -32.63
CA ALA A 102 -29.28 7.05 -31.68
C ALA A 102 -27.93 6.49 -31.27
N ILE A 103 -26.98 6.34 -32.22
CA ILE A 103 -25.61 5.93 -31.92
C ILE A 103 -24.93 6.95 -31.02
N GLN A 104 -25.11 8.25 -31.26
CA GLN A 104 -24.55 9.31 -30.42
C GLN A 104 -25.07 9.24 -28.98
N ALA A 105 -26.36 8.97 -28.80
CA ALA A 105 -26.95 8.81 -27.47
C ALA A 105 -26.34 7.61 -26.70
N GLU A 106 -26.05 6.50 -27.39
CA GLU A 106 -25.33 5.36 -26.79
C GLU A 106 -23.90 5.73 -26.42
N ILE A 107 -23.18 6.47 -27.25
CA ILE A 107 -21.82 6.97 -26.94
C ILE A 107 -21.86 7.88 -25.71
N ASP A 108 -22.82 8.77 -25.63
CA ASP A 108 -22.96 9.70 -24.50
C ASP A 108 -23.23 8.95 -23.19
N GLN A 109 -24.04 7.90 -23.20
CA GLN A 109 -24.25 7.01 -22.05
C GLN A 109 -22.96 6.28 -21.63
N LEU A 110 -22.17 5.80 -22.59
CA LEU A 110 -20.90 5.16 -22.32
C LEU A 110 -19.89 6.15 -21.70
N LYS A 111 -19.85 7.39 -22.19
CA LYS A 111 -19.05 8.48 -21.58
C LYS A 111 -19.48 8.75 -20.15
N GLU A 112 -20.77 8.86 -19.88
CA GLU A 112 -21.31 9.04 -18.52
C GLU A 112 -20.89 7.86 -17.62
N SER A 113 -20.98 6.63 -18.14
CA SER A 113 -20.55 5.42 -17.41
C SER A 113 -19.05 5.48 -17.07
N ILE A 114 -18.19 5.87 -18.01
CA ILE A 114 -16.75 6.06 -17.76
C ILE A 114 -16.53 7.11 -16.67
N GLY A 115 -17.23 8.25 -16.76
CA GLY A 115 -17.17 9.30 -15.74
C GLY A 115 -17.60 8.78 -14.35
N GLY A 116 -18.66 7.98 -14.32
CA GLY A 116 -19.13 7.33 -13.09
C GLY A 116 -18.10 6.36 -12.51
N ILE A 117 -17.52 5.49 -13.33
CA ILE A 117 -16.47 4.55 -12.90
C ILE A 117 -15.28 5.30 -12.32
N THR A 118 -14.77 6.33 -13.00
CA THR A 118 -13.59 7.08 -12.56
C THR A 118 -13.84 7.87 -11.29
N ALA A 119 -15.02 8.44 -11.10
CA ALA A 119 -15.39 9.21 -9.91
C ALA A 119 -15.72 8.33 -8.69
N GLN A 120 -16.26 7.12 -8.92
CA GLN A 120 -16.72 6.22 -7.85
C GLN A 120 -15.65 5.21 -7.42
N THR A 121 -14.61 4.99 -8.22
CA THR A 121 -13.54 4.05 -7.87
C THR A 121 -12.67 4.63 -6.76
N LYS A 122 -12.90 4.13 -5.55
CA LYS A 122 -12.22 4.58 -4.34
C LYS A 122 -11.49 3.45 -3.66
N PHE A 123 -10.35 3.78 -3.09
CA PHE A 123 -9.62 2.95 -2.16
C PHE A 123 -9.38 3.73 -0.87
N ASN A 124 -9.89 3.23 0.26
CA ASN A 124 -9.82 3.92 1.56
C ASN A 124 -10.28 5.39 1.48
N GLU A 125 -11.45 5.62 0.85
CA GLU A 125 -12.09 6.93 0.61
C GLU A 125 -11.35 7.88 -0.35
N MET A 126 -10.18 7.49 -0.85
CA MET A 126 -9.42 8.24 -1.84
C MET A 126 -9.80 7.78 -3.25
N ASN A 127 -10.07 8.72 -4.14
CA ASN A 127 -10.26 8.42 -5.55
C ASN A 127 -8.92 7.98 -6.16
N VAL A 128 -8.93 6.90 -6.93
CA VAL A 128 -7.70 6.34 -7.50
C VAL A 128 -7.53 6.62 -8.99
N LEU A 129 -8.59 7.05 -9.70
CA LEU A 129 -8.59 7.22 -11.16
C LEU A 129 -8.87 8.65 -11.64
N ASP A 130 -9.22 9.57 -10.76
CA ASP A 130 -9.58 10.96 -11.12
C ASP A 130 -8.38 11.91 -11.23
N GLY A 131 -7.16 11.42 -10.97
CA GLY A 131 -5.92 12.19 -10.98
C GLY A 131 -5.64 12.99 -9.70
N THR A 132 -6.56 13.00 -8.73
CA THR A 132 -6.35 13.75 -7.46
C THR A 132 -5.30 13.10 -6.57
N MET A 133 -5.09 11.80 -6.69
CA MET A 133 -4.10 11.06 -5.90
C MET A 133 -2.65 11.40 -6.29
N GLY A 134 -2.41 11.75 -7.56
CA GLY A 134 -1.07 12.08 -8.06
C GLY A 134 -0.05 10.98 -7.79
N SER A 135 1.15 11.38 -7.35
CA SER A 135 2.23 10.46 -6.96
C SER A 135 2.15 10.16 -5.46
N SER A 136 1.94 8.89 -5.12
CA SER A 136 1.89 8.42 -3.73
C SER A 136 3.12 7.62 -3.37
N HIS A 137 3.82 8.05 -2.30
CA HIS A 137 4.99 7.35 -1.79
C HIS A 137 4.58 6.16 -0.90
N VAL A 138 5.03 4.98 -1.27
CA VAL A 138 4.83 3.74 -0.50
C VAL A 138 6.12 3.36 0.19
N ALA A 139 6.20 3.57 1.50
CA ALA A 139 7.34 3.16 2.30
C ALA A 139 7.37 1.63 2.42
N SER A 140 8.30 0.98 1.74
CA SER A 140 8.45 -0.48 1.71
C SER A 140 9.65 -0.99 2.52
N ASN A 141 10.53 -0.09 2.99
CA ASN A 141 11.73 -0.42 3.74
C ASN A 141 11.64 0.03 5.20
N ALA A 142 12.46 -0.58 6.05
CA ALA A 142 12.55 -0.24 7.47
C ALA A 142 13.02 1.21 7.72
N ASP A 143 13.73 1.81 6.78
CA ASP A 143 14.29 3.17 6.87
C ASP A 143 13.38 4.22 6.18
N GLY A 144 12.14 3.84 5.82
CA GLY A 144 11.18 4.72 5.13
C GLY A 144 11.41 4.85 3.62
N GLY A 145 12.42 4.21 3.07
CA GLY A 145 12.61 4.12 1.62
C GLY A 145 11.51 3.26 0.98
N GLY A 146 11.18 3.55 -0.28
CA GLY A 146 10.10 2.85 -0.96
C GLY A 146 10.04 3.19 -2.43
N MET A 147 8.85 3.03 -3.00
CA MET A 147 8.54 3.38 -4.38
C MET A 147 7.44 4.44 -4.44
N ASN A 148 7.44 5.21 -5.50
CA ASN A 148 6.32 6.07 -5.83
C ASN A 148 5.39 5.31 -6.77
N ILE A 149 4.10 5.43 -6.53
CA ILE A 149 3.05 4.94 -7.42
C ILE A 149 2.40 6.17 -8.01
N ASP A 150 2.55 6.33 -9.32
CA ASP A 150 1.92 7.41 -10.07
C ASP A 150 0.61 6.88 -10.66
N MET A 151 -0.50 7.49 -10.27
CA MET A 151 -1.82 7.16 -10.80
C MET A 151 -2.18 8.20 -11.86
N PRO A 152 -2.26 7.78 -13.13
CA PRO A 152 -2.66 8.68 -14.20
C PRO A 152 -4.15 9.03 -14.08
N GLN A 153 -4.54 10.17 -14.68
CA GLN A 153 -5.92 10.60 -14.76
C GLN A 153 -6.65 9.84 -15.87
N PHE A 154 -7.66 9.08 -15.50
CA PHE A 154 -8.56 8.37 -16.42
C PHE A 154 -9.92 9.06 -16.59
N SER A 155 -10.04 10.33 -16.20
CA SER A 155 -11.25 11.11 -16.48
C SER A 155 -11.46 11.32 -17.99
N LEU A 156 -12.69 11.65 -18.42
CA LEU A 156 -12.99 11.95 -19.82
C LEU A 156 -12.06 13.01 -20.41
N GLU A 157 -11.76 14.05 -19.62
CA GLU A 157 -10.81 15.10 -20.00
C GLU A 157 -9.38 14.55 -20.16
N GLY A 158 -8.93 13.71 -19.22
CA GLY A 158 -7.61 13.06 -19.28
C GLY A 158 -7.48 12.08 -20.45
N LEU A 159 -8.58 11.48 -20.90
CA LEU A 159 -8.66 10.58 -22.05
C LEU A 159 -8.87 11.35 -23.38
N GLY A 160 -9.17 12.64 -23.34
CA GLY A 160 -9.39 13.47 -24.52
C GLY A 160 -10.69 13.18 -25.27
N ILE A 161 -11.75 12.73 -24.57
CA ILE A 161 -13.05 12.34 -25.13
C ILE A 161 -14.22 13.06 -24.52
#